data_af35444424694b244219a37c866c9ce3
#
_entry.id   af35444424694b244219a37c866c9ce3
#
_cell.length_a   1.000
_cell.length_b   1.000
_cell.length_c   1.000
_cell.angle_alpha   90.00
_cell.angle_beta   90.00
_cell.angle_gamma   90.00
#
_symmetry.space_group_name_H-M   'P 1'
#
loop_
_entity.id
_entity.type
_entity.pdbx_description
1 polymer ?
#
loop_
_entity_poly.entity_id
_entity_poly.type
_entity_poly.pdbx_seq_one_letter_code
_entity_poly.pdbx_strand_id
1 'polypeptide(L)'
;MVDPASPIDQLWWVFLTGTLVALILSAAFIASMIIQQRRYVATTRQFGGRLLLAQEEERAWVARELHDDLIQRVAMLGHELSELERLGTGSGEPLRLAGIREELHDLAGEIRRIAHRMHPAVLDHLGLPAALLQLGAEFGAQGLDVRVETSVSGDEVPRAVATCFYRVAQESLRNALRHSGSRQADVKLERDAGGLSLVVADAGAGFDPEAPAALSGLGLTSLRERLRLVQGRLAIRSVPGRGTTVSAWAPLEHAS
;
A
#
# COMPACT_ATOMS: atom_id res chain seq x y z
N MET A 1 24.78 -68.64 -34.23
CA MET A 1 24.59 -69.29 -32.91
C MET A 1 24.71 -68.20 -31.89
N VAL A 2 23.57 -67.66 -31.44
CA VAL A 2 23.56 -66.55 -30.41
C VAL A 2 23.68 -67.26 -29.07
N ASP A 3 24.74 -67.01 -28.38
CA ASP A 3 25.00 -67.51 -27.02
C ASP A 3 23.88 -66.98 -26.08
N PRO A 4 23.15 -67.83 -25.38
CA PRO A 4 22.11 -67.32 -24.48
C PRO A 4 22.81 -66.58 -23.31
N ALA A 5 22.47 -65.28 -23.13
CA ALA A 5 22.98 -64.46 -22.08
C ALA A 5 22.92 -65.22 -20.76
N SER A 6 24.02 -65.16 -19.99
CA SER A 6 24.14 -65.90 -18.73
C SER A 6 23.03 -65.45 -17.74
N PRO A 7 22.55 -66.31 -16.84
CA PRO A 7 21.55 -65.94 -15.84
C PRO A 7 21.93 -64.69 -15.04
N ILE A 8 23.18 -64.41 -14.93
CA ILE A 8 23.74 -63.23 -14.23
C ILE A 8 23.50 -61.95 -15.03
N ASP A 9 23.61 -62.01 -16.40
CA ASP A 9 23.37 -60.86 -17.26
C ASP A 9 21.88 -60.48 -17.26
N GLN A 10 20.98 -61.44 -17.19
CA GLN A 10 19.51 -61.19 -17.10
C GLN A 10 19.17 -60.51 -15.76
N LEU A 11 19.78 -60.91 -14.64
CA LEU A 11 19.58 -60.28 -13.33
C LEU A 11 20.08 -58.84 -13.31
N TRP A 12 21.21 -58.56 -13.95
CA TRP A 12 21.71 -57.19 -14.06
C TRP A 12 20.79 -56.26 -14.86
N TRP A 13 20.22 -56.77 -15.97
CA TRP A 13 19.23 -56.00 -16.75
C TRP A 13 17.96 -55.71 -15.97
N VAL A 14 17.44 -56.65 -15.20
CA VAL A 14 16.26 -56.45 -14.36
C VAL A 14 16.54 -55.41 -13.26
N PHE A 15 17.72 -55.50 -12.64
CA PHE A 15 18.13 -54.52 -11.63
C PHE A 15 18.29 -53.10 -12.20
N LEU A 16 18.92 -53.01 -13.36
CA LEU A 16 19.17 -51.73 -14.03
C LEU A 16 17.88 -51.07 -14.52
N THR A 17 16.97 -51.84 -15.09
CA THR A 17 15.65 -51.32 -15.50
C THR A 17 14.78 -50.95 -14.30
N GLY A 18 14.80 -51.74 -13.24
CA GLY A 18 14.07 -51.43 -12.00
C GLY A 18 14.56 -50.14 -11.35
N THR A 19 15.88 -49.94 -11.26
CA THR A 19 16.46 -48.68 -10.73
C THR A 19 16.16 -47.48 -11.62
N LEU A 20 16.19 -47.65 -12.95
CA LEU A 20 15.84 -46.58 -13.89
C LEU A 20 14.38 -46.16 -13.75
N VAL A 21 13.46 -47.13 -13.67
CA VAL A 21 12.03 -46.87 -13.46
C VAL A 21 11.79 -46.17 -12.12
N ALA A 22 12.45 -46.61 -11.05
CA ALA A 22 12.34 -45.96 -9.73
C ALA A 22 12.83 -44.50 -9.74
N LEU A 23 13.93 -44.22 -10.46
CA LEU A 23 14.46 -42.86 -10.65
C LEU A 23 13.47 -41.98 -11.44
N ILE A 24 12.89 -42.49 -12.52
CA ILE A 24 11.90 -41.75 -13.32
C ILE A 24 10.66 -41.42 -12.48
N LEU A 25 10.14 -42.40 -11.72
CA LEU A 25 8.98 -42.20 -10.87
C LEU A 25 9.25 -41.19 -9.73
N SER A 26 10.44 -41.25 -9.13
CA SER A 26 10.87 -40.29 -8.11
C SER A 26 11.01 -38.88 -8.70
N ALA A 27 11.58 -38.74 -9.88
CA ALA A 27 11.69 -37.44 -10.57
C ALA A 27 10.32 -36.88 -10.93
N ALA A 28 9.41 -37.70 -11.42
CA ALA A 28 8.03 -37.32 -11.73
C ALA A 28 7.25 -36.89 -10.48
N PHE A 29 7.43 -37.60 -9.36
CA PHE A 29 6.83 -37.26 -8.07
C PHE A 29 7.34 -35.90 -7.54
N ILE A 30 8.66 -35.68 -7.57
CA ILE A 30 9.29 -34.42 -7.17
C ILE A 30 8.79 -33.27 -8.06
N ALA A 31 8.74 -33.45 -9.38
CA ALA A 31 8.23 -32.46 -10.31
C ALA A 31 6.75 -32.12 -10.03
N SER A 32 5.91 -33.13 -9.79
CA SER A 32 4.51 -32.95 -9.40
C SER A 32 4.37 -32.16 -8.10
N MET A 33 5.15 -32.50 -7.10
CA MET A 33 5.18 -31.80 -5.82
C MET A 33 5.57 -30.33 -5.97
N ILE A 34 6.60 -30.02 -6.76
CA ILE A 34 7.03 -28.64 -7.05
C ILE A 34 5.92 -27.87 -7.77
N ILE A 35 5.27 -28.48 -8.76
CA ILE A 35 4.17 -27.84 -9.49
C ILE A 35 2.98 -27.57 -8.55
N GLN A 36 2.60 -28.51 -7.70
CA GLN A 36 1.55 -28.34 -6.71
C GLN A 36 1.87 -27.21 -5.72
N GLN A 37 3.09 -27.20 -5.21
CA GLN A 37 3.54 -26.17 -4.27
C GLN A 37 3.51 -24.77 -4.91
N ARG A 38 3.96 -24.65 -6.17
CA ARG A 38 3.89 -23.39 -6.92
C ARG A 38 2.44 -22.93 -7.15
N ARG A 39 1.54 -23.85 -7.50
CA ARG A 39 0.09 -23.55 -7.65
C ARG A 39 -0.53 -23.09 -6.34
N TYR A 40 -0.24 -23.76 -5.23
CA TYR A 40 -0.75 -23.41 -3.90
C TYR A 40 -0.28 -22.01 -3.48
N VAL A 41 1.00 -21.70 -3.64
CA VAL A 41 1.56 -20.37 -3.34
C VAL A 41 0.95 -19.29 -4.24
N ALA A 42 0.75 -19.57 -5.54
CA ALA A 42 0.11 -18.63 -6.46
C ALA A 42 -1.34 -18.31 -6.06
N THR A 43 -2.13 -19.35 -5.71
CA THR A 43 -3.53 -19.18 -5.30
C THR A 43 -3.65 -18.40 -3.99
N THR A 44 -2.81 -18.70 -3.00
CA THR A 44 -2.80 -17.99 -1.72
C THR A 44 -2.43 -16.52 -1.90
N ARG A 45 -1.48 -16.21 -2.79
CA ARG A 45 -1.10 -14.83 -3.13
C ARG A 45 -2.23 -14.07 -3.82
N GLN A 46 -2.92 -14.69 -4.77
CA GLN A 46 -4.08 -14.08 -5.45
C GLN A 46 -5.21 -13.78 -4.46
N PHE A 47 -5.47 -14.69 -3.52
CA PHE A 47 -6.47 -14.48 -2.48
C PHE A 47 -6.07 -13.33 -1.55
N GLY A 48 -4.81 -13.27 -1.11
CA GLY A 48 -4.29 -12.16 -0.30
C GLY A 48 -4.40 -10.81 -1.02
N GLY A 49 -4.10 -10.76 -2.33
CA GLY A 49 -4.24 -9.56 -3.13
C GLY A 49 -5.69 -9.07 -3.22
N ARG A 50 -6.64 -9.97 -3.49
CA ARG A 50 -8.08 -9.62 -3.53
C ARG A 50 -8.59 -9.12 -2.18
N LEU A 51 -8.15 -9.73 -1.08
CA LEU A 51 -8.51 -9.30 0.27
C LEU A 51 -8.00 -7.88 0.56
N LEU A 52 -6.77 -7.55 0.13
CA LEU A 52 -6.22 -6.20 0.27
C LEU A 52 -6.99 -5.16 -0.53
N LEU A 53 -7.42 -5.48 -1.76
CA LEU A 53 -8.27 -4.59 -2.56
C LEU A 53 -9.64 -4.39 -1.92
N ALA A 54 -10.31 -5.47 -1.49
CA ALA A 54 -11.59 -5.39 -0.82
C ALA A 54 -11.51 -4.56 0.47
N GLN A 55 -10.44 -4.71 1.24
CA GLN A 55 -10.20 -3.90 2.43
C GLN A 55 -9.98 -2.42 2.09
N GLU A 56 -9.31 -2.12 0.97
CA GLU A 56 -9.10 -0.74 0.54
C GLU A 56 -10.41 -0.10 0.05
N GLU A 57 -11.21 -0.84 -0.72
CA GLU A 57 -12.53 -0.40 -1.16
C GLU A 57 -13.46 -0.15 0.03
N GLU A 58 -13.47 -1.03 1.03
CA GLU A 58 -14.22 -0.86 2.27
C GLU A 58 -13.76 0.38 3.03
N ARG A 59 -12.45 0.58 3.18
CA ARG A 59 -11.89 1.79 3.82
C ARG A 59 -12.28 3.07 3.08
N ALA A 60 -12.21 3.05 1.75
CA ALA A 60 -12.62 4.18 0.91
C ALA A 60 -14.11 4.46 1.03
N TRP A 61 -14.94 3.42 1.10
CA TRP A 61 -16.38 3.56 1.31
C TRP A 61 -16.70 4.15 2.68
N VAL A 62 -16.15 3.59 3.75
CA VAL A 62 -16.34 4.11 5.12
C VAL A 62 -15.86 5.57 5.24
N ALA A 63 -14.72 5.89 4.62
CA ALA A 63 -14.19 7.25 4.65
C ALA A 63 -15.12 8.26 3.97
N ARG A 64 -15.73 7.89 2.82
CA ARG A 64 -16.72 8.73 2.13
C ARG A 64 -17.97 8.88 2.96
N GLU A 65 -18.52 7.80 3.50
CA GLU A 65 -19.69 7.83 4.37
C GLU A 65 -19.50 8.73 5.59
N LEU A 66 -18.31 8.63 6.23
CA LEU A 66 -17.94 9.51 7.34
C LEU A 66 -17.83 10.98 6.90
N HIS A 67 -17.32 11.22 5.70
CA HIS A 67 -17.15 12.58 5.20
C HIS A 67 -18.47 13.21 4.78
N ASP A 68 -19.26 12.50 3.99
CA ASP A 68 -20.45 13.06 3.34
C ASP A 68 -21.63 13.16 4.31
N ASP A 69 -21.87 12.14 5.13
CA ASP A 69 -23.03 12.13 6.03
C ASP A 69 -22.74 12.77 7.40
N LEU A 70 -21.70 12.31 8.11
CA LEU A 70 -21.46 12.77 9.47
C LEU A 70 -20.92 14.19 9.54
N ILE A 71 -19.99 14.57 8.67
CA ILE A 71 -19.44 15.94 8.68
C ILE A 71 -20.52 16.96 8.29
N GLN A 72 -21.37 16.63 7.30
CA GLN A 72 -22.47 17.52 6.91
C GLN A 72 -23.51 17.66 8.03
N ARG A 73 -23.89 16.58 8.72
CA ARG A 73 -24.83 16.65 9.86
C ARG A 73 -24.26 17.47 11.02
N VAL A 74 -23.00 17.27 11.35
CA VAL A 74 -22.34 18.05 12.41
C VAL A 74 -22.26 19.54 12.04
N ALA A 75 -21.98 19.85 10.76
CA ALA A 75 -21.96 21.23 10.28
C ALA A 75 -23.37 21.88 10.32
N MET A 76 -24.43 21.13 9.96
CA MET A 76 -25.81 21.61 10.07
C MET A 76 -26.20 21.88 11.52
N LEU A 77 -25.90 20.99 12.45
CA LEU A 77 -26.14 21.20 13.88
C LEU A 77 -25.41 22.43 14.42
N GLY A 78 -24.16 22.64 14.00
CA GLY A 78 -23.38 23.85 14.35
C GLY A 78 -24.02 25.13 13.80
N HIS A 79 -24.62 25.07 12.60
CA HIS A 79 -25.34 26.19 12.02
C HIS A 79 -26.66 26.49 12.76
N GLU A 80 -27.46 25.48 13.07
CA GLU A 80 -28.69 25.62 13.85
C GLU A 80 -28.42 26.20 15.24
N LEU A 81 -27.33 25.76 15.91
CA LEU A 81 -26.91 26.36 17.17
C LEU A 81 -26.57 27.84 17.02
N SER A 82 -25.86 28.21 15.96
CA SER A 82 -25.50 29.62 15.71
C SER A 82 -26.73 30.49 15.44
N GLU A 83 -27.75 29.94 14.81
CA GLU A 83 -29.04 30.62 14.61
C GLU A 83 -29.80 30.80 15.93
N LEU A 84 -29.82 29.80 16.81
CA LEU A 84 -30.44 29.89 18.14
C LEU A 84 -29.71 30.95 19.02
N GLU A 85 -28.39 31.02 18.97
CA GLU A 85 -27.62 32.08 19.62
C GLU A 85 -28.03 33.49 19.14
N ARG A 86 -28.25 33.67 17.84
CA ARG A 86 -28.67 34.96 17.25
C ARG A 86 -30.09 35.37 17.62
N LEU A 87 -30.97 34.41 17.87
CA LEU A 87 -32.37 34.69 18.24
C LEU A 87 -32.57 35.06 19.70
N GLY A 88 -31.53 35.02 20.53
CA GLY A 88 -31.49 35.65 21.86
C GLY A 88 -32.46 35.05 22.88
N THR A 89 -32.46 33.75 23.06
CA THR A 89 -33.25 33.07 24.10
C THR A 89 -32.50 33.06 25.42
N GLY A 90 -32.76 34.03 26.28
CA GLY A 90 -32.55 33.96 27.74
C GLY A 90 -31.15 34.23 28.30
N SER A 91 -31.10 34.94 29.39
CA SER A 91 -29.90 35.38 30.13
C SER A 91 -29.23 34.23 30.90
N GLY A 92 -28.47 33.39 30.23
CA GLY A 92 -27.67 32.31 30.86
C GLY A 92 -27.31 31.15 29.95
N GLU A 93 -27.94 31.04 28.78
CA GLU A 93 -27.71 30.00 27.78
C GLU A 93 -26.60 30.27 26.74
N PRO A 94 -26.17 31.52 26.45
CA PRO A 94 -25.19 31.78 25.39
C PRO A 94 -23.86 31.09 25.61
N LEU A 95 -23.40 30.99 26.85
CA LEU A 95 -22.13 30.30 27.20
C LEU A 95 -22.20 28.77 27.03
N ARG A 96 -23.36 28.17 27.29
CA ARG A 96 -23.57 26.70 27.07
C ARG A 96 -23.66 26.36 25.59
N LEU A 97 -24.35 27.19 24.80
CA LEU A 97 -24.46 27.03 23.36
C LEU A 97 -23.13 27.20 22.64
N ALA A 98 -22.32 28.18 23.05
CA ALA A 98 -20.97 28.39 22.56
C ALA A 98 -20.08 27.15 22.83
N GLY A 99 -20.15 26.57 24.04
CA GLY A 99 -19.42 25.34 24.37
C GLY A 99 -19.83 24.14 23.52
N ILE A 100 -21.12 23.93 23.29
CA ILE A 100 -21.61 22.84 22.43
C ILE A 100 -21.16 23.04 20.98
N ARG A 101 -21.17 24.28 20.47
CA ARG A 101 -20.67 24.58 19.13
C ARG A 101 -19.19 24.25 18.98
N GLU A 102 -18.37 24.58 19.97
CA GLU A 102 -16.95 24.27 19.99
C GLU A 102 -16.72 22.76 19.99
N GLU A 103 -17.46 22.01 20.83
CA GLU A 103 -17.41 20.54 20.84
C GLU A 103 -17.82 19.91 19.49
N LEU A 104 -18.88 20.44 18.84
CA LEU A 104 -19.28 19.98 17.50
C LEU A 104 -18.21 20.26 16.44
N HIS A 105 -17.55 21.42 16.53
CA HIS A 105 -16.47 21.77 15.61
C HIS A 105 -15.27 20.83 15.79
N ASP A 106 -14.89 20.55 17.03
CA ASP A 106 -13.82 19.62 17.37
C ASP A 106 -14.14 18.20 16.91
N LEU A 107 -15.36 17.73 17.12
CA LEU A 107 -15.84 16.43 16.68
C LEU A 107 -15.82 16.31 15.14
N ALA A 108 -16.26 17.34 14.43
CA ALA A 108 -16.16 17.39 12.97
C ALA A 108 -14.70 17.29 12.50
N GLY A 109 -13.79 17.98 13.19
CA GLY A 109 -12.37 17.91 12.94
C GLY A 109 -11.79 16.52 13.19
N GLU A 110 -12.24 15.83 14.22
CA GLU A 110 -11.80 14.48 14.53
C GLU A 110 -12.31 13.44 13.52
N ILE A 111 -13.59 13.50 13.16
CA ILE A 111 -14.18 12.66 12.10
C ILE A 111 -13.43 12.87 10.79
N ARG A 112 -13.16 14.12 10.41
CA ARG A 112 -12.38 14.44 9.20
C ARG A 112 -10.98 13.84 9.25
N ARG A 113 -10.27 13.91 10.38
CA ARG A 113 -8.95 13.27 10.56
C ARG A 113 -9.03 11.75 10.43
N ILE A 114 -10.08 11.11 10.93
CA ILE A 114 -10.28 9.66 10.83
C ILE A 114 -10.55 9.28 9.36
N ALA A 115 -11.48 9.96 8.69
CA ALA A 115 -11.80 9.72 7.29
C ALA A 115 -10.56 9.86 6.39
N HIS A 116 -9.77 10.91 6.56
CA HIS A 116 -8.51 11.11 5.82
C HIS A 116 -7.47 10.01 6.04
N ARG A 117 -7.38 9.45 7.25
CA ARG A 117 -6.49 8.32 7.53
C ARG A 117 -6.96 7.03 6.85
N MET A 118 -8.26 6.85 6.69
CA MET A 118 -8.85 5.70 6.03
C MET A 118 -8.72 5.77 4.51
N HIS A 119 -9.10 6.89 3.92
CA HIS A 119 -8.95 7.15 2.49
C HIS A 119 -8.91 8.67 2.24
N PRO A 120 -7.91 9.19 1.52
CA PRO A 120 -7.83 10.62 1.28
C PRO A 120 -8.87 11.04 0.23
N ALA A 121 -9.90 11.78 0.63
CA ALA A 121 -10.91 12.32 -0.27
C ALA A 121 -10.28 13.18 -1.40
N VAL A 122 -9.16 13.83 -1.13
CA VAL A 122 -8.38 14.59 -2.13
C VAL A 122 -7.93 13.72 -3.28
N LEU A 123 -7.62 12.43 -3.03
CA LEU A 123 -7.23 11.48 -4.08
C LEU A 123 -8.37 11.26 -5.10
N ASP A 124 -9.62 11.19 -4.61
CA ASP A 124 -10.79 10.97 -5.45
C ASP A 124 -11.21 12.23 -6.23
N HIS A 125 -10.99 13.44 -5.66
CA HIS A 125 -11.47 14.70 -6.24
C HIS A 125 -10.41 15.47 -7.02
N LEU A 126 -9.16 15.45 -6.57
CA LEU A 126 -8.06 16.26 -7.13
C LEU A 126 -6.89 15.40 -7.64
N GLY A 127 -7.00 14.09 -7.53
CA GLY A 127 -6.02 13.14 -8.03
C GLY A 127 -4.75 13.00 -7.17
N LEU A 128 -3.85 12.15 -7.65
CA LEU A 128 -2.64 11.76 -6.91
C LEU A 128 -1.68 12.93 -6.60
N PRO A 129 -1.41 13.88 -7.52
CA PRO A 129 -0.49 14.98 -7.23
C PRO A 129 -0.93 15.82 -6.03
N ALA A 130 -2.20 16.22 -6.00
CA ALA A 130 -2.75 17.02 -4.90
C ALA A 130 -2.76 16.23 -3.57
N ALA A 131 -3.06 14.93 -3.62
CA ALA A 131 -3.03 14.06 -2.45
C ALA A 131 -1.61 13.91 -1.89
N LEU A 132 -0.58 13.84 -2.73
CA LEU A 132 0.83 13.80 -2.29
C LEU A 132 1.28 15.12 -1.65
N LEU A 133 0.87 16.26 -2.20
CA LEU A 133 1.14 17.58 -1.60
C LEU A 133 0.51 17.70 -0.21
N GLN A 134 -0.76 17.30 -0.07
CA GLN A 134 -1.43 17.28 1.21
C GLN A 134 -0.74 16.33 2.20
N LEU A 135 -0.39 15.14 1.76
CA LEU A 135 0.34 14.16 2.57
C LEU A 135 1.67 14.75 3.07
N GLY A 136 2.41 15.44 2.20
CA GLY A 136 3.64 16.15 2.58
C GLY A 136 3.41 17.17 3.69
N ALA A 137 2.37 18.00 3.58
CA ALA A 137 2.00 18.98 4.60
C ALA A 137 1.61 18.30 5.93
N GLU A 138 0.89 17.18 5.90
CA GLU A 138 0.52 16.42 7.10
C GLU A 138 1.75 15.87 7.85
N PHE A 139 2.75 15.35 7.13
CA PHE A 139 4.00 14.92 7.73
C PHE A 139 4.88 16.10 8.18
N GLY A 140 4.82 17.24 7.47
CA GLY A 140 5.45 18.49 7.89
C GLY A 140 4.98 18.95 9.26
N ALA A 141 3.68 18.91 9.52
CA ALA A 141 3.10 19.22 10.83
C ALA A 141 3.54 18.24 11.95
N GLN A 142 4.04 17.05 11.59
CA GLN A 142 4.56 16.05 12.51
C GLN A 142 6.10 16.13 12.68
N GLY A 143 6.76 17.09 12.02
CA GLY A 143 8.20 17.33 12.14
C GLY A 143 9.08 16.68 11.08
N LEU A 144 8.50 16.14 10.00
CA LEU A 144 9.21 15.66 8.82
C LEU A 144 8.96 16.61 7.65
N ASP A 145 9.90 17.47 7.30
CA ASP A 145 9.84 18.37 6.15
C ASP A 145 9.87 17.56 4.85
N VAL A 146 8.77 17.60 4.07
CA VAL A 146 8.60 16.78 2.88
C VAL A 146 8.53 17.69 1.64
N ARG A 147 9.53 17.55 0.77
CA ARG A 147 9.52 18.17 -0.54
C ARG A 147 8.77 17.29 -1.52
N VAL A 148 7.73 17.81 -2.16
CA VAL A 148 6.96 17.08 -3.17
C VAL A 148 7.17 17.71 -4.54
N GLU A 149 7.68 16.95 -5.50
CA GLU A 149 7.86 17.36 -6.89
C GLU A 149 7.00 16.49 -7.80
N THR A 150 6.21 17.10 -8.67
CA THR A 150 5.38 16.40 -9.65
C THR A 150 5.28 17.18 -10.96
N SER A 151 5.34 16.46 -12.08
CA SER A 151 5.08 16.98 -13.44
C SER A 151 3.83 16.32 -14.06
N VAL A 152 3.02 15.62 -13.26
CA VAL A 152 1.88 14.80 -13.71
C VAL A 152 0.58 15.51 -13.33
N SER A 153 -0.41 15.53 -14.23
CA SER A 153 -1.76 16.01 -13.95
C SER A 153 -2.60 14.91 -13.27
N GLY A 154 -3.52 15.32 -12.38
CA GLY A 154 -4.32 14.39 -11.57
C GLY A 154 -5.19 13.46 -12.41
N ASP A 155 -5.80 13.98 -13.48
CA ASP A 155 -6.72 13.24 -14.36
C ASP A 155 -6.05 12.16 -15.22
N GLU A 156 -4.72 12.16 -15.25
CA GLU A 156 -3.93 11.24 -16.08
C GLU A 156 -3.58 9.93 -15.39
N VAL A 157 -3.90 9.80 -14.10
CA VAL A 157 -3.52 8.63 -13.29
C VAL A 157 -4.74 7.75 -13.01
N PRO A 158 -4.76 6.49 -13.49
CA PRO A 158 -5.83 5.56 -13.16
C PRO A 158 -5.99 5.41 -11.64
N ARG A 159 -7.24 5.39 -11.16
CA ARG A 159 -7.57 5.38 -9.72
C ARG A 159 -6.85 4.27 -8.95
N ALA A 160 -6.78 3.06 -9.50
CA ALA A 160 -6.10 1.94 -8.87
C ALA A 160 -4.59 2.21 -8.68
N VAL A 161 -3.93 2.81 -9.69
CA VAL A 161 -2.52 3.21 -9.61
C VAL A 161 -2.35 4.34 -8.60
N ALA A 162 -3.22 5.36 -8.64
CA ALA A 162 -3.21 6.49 -7.72
C ALA A 162 -3.30 6.03 -6.26
N THR A 163 -4.23 5.13 -5.94
CA THR A 163 -4.39 4.55 -4.59
C THR A 163 -3.13 3.77 -4.17
N CYS A 164 -2.58 2.94 -5.04
CA CYS A 164 -1.35 2.20 -4.74
C CYS A 164 -0.17 3.14 -4.46
N PHE A 165 0.03 4.16 -5.29
CA PHE A 165 1.14 5.11 -5.15
C PHE A 165 0.99 5.98 -3.91
N TYR A 166 -0.22 6.44 -3.61
CA TYR A 166 -0.50 7.14 -2.36
C TYR A 166 -0.11 6.31 -1.14
N ARG A 167 -0.46 5.00 -1.12
CA ARG A 167 -0.09 4.10 -0.01
C ARG A 167 1.41 3.86 0.06
N VAL A 168 2.10 3.78 -1.07
CA VAL A 168 3.58 3.72 -1.08
C VAL A 168 4.18 4.96 -0.44
N ALA A 169 3.73 6.16 -0.84
CA ALA A 169 4.20 7.41 -0.25
C ALA A 169 3.91 7.46 1.25
N GLN A 170 2.67 7.20 1.65
CA GLN A 170 2.23 7.24 3.05
C GLN A 170 3.05 6.30 3.95
N GLU A 171 3.28 5.06 3.53
CA GLU A 171 4.06 4.09 4.31
C GLU A 171 5.55 4.45 4.34
N SER A 172 6.09 4.93 3.20
CA SER A 172 7.50 5.34 3.14
C SER A 172 7.77 6.55 4.02
N LEU A 173 6.91 7.58 3.99
CA LEU A 173 7.04 8.76 4.85
C LEU A 173 6.82 8.40 6.33
N ARG A 174 5.91 7.49 6.64
CA ARG A 174 5.73 6.98 8.00
C ARG A 174 6.99 6.28 8.51
N ASN A 175 7.63 5.47 7.67
CA ASN A 175 8.88 4.79 8.00
C ASN A 175 10.02 5.80 8.17
N ALA A 176 10.11 6.81 7.31
CA ALA A 176 11.07 7.90 7.45
C ALA A 176 10.88 8.64 8.80
N LEU A 177 9.66 9.05 9.13
CA LEU A 177 9.37 9.73 10.40
C LEU A 177 9.72 8.89 11.63
N ARG A 178 9.46 7.57 11.59
CA ARG A 178 9.65 6.68 12.76
C ARG A 178 11.06 6.14 12.91
N HIS A 179 11.75 5.92 11.81
CA HIS A 179 12.95 5.07 11.81
C HIS A 179 14.19 5.74 11.22
N SER A 180 14.03 6.77 10.38
CA SER A 180 15.19 7.34 9.69
C SER A 180 16.04 8.24 10.56
N GLY A 181 15.43 8.91 11.56
CA GLY A 181 16.08 10.00 12.29
C GLY A 181 16.30 11.26 11.44
N SER A 182 15.98 11.24 10.14
CA SER A 182 16.00 12.42 9.28
C SER A 182 14.79 13.30 9.56
N ARG A 183 14.97 14.62 9.38
CA ARG A 183 13.86 15.58 9.40
C ARG A 183 13.42 16.00 8.01
N GLN A 184 13.97 15.39 6.98
CA GLN A 184 13.69 15.71 5.58
C GLN A 184 13.43 14.45 4.78
N ALA A 185 12.48 14.53 3.85
CA ALA A 185 12.20 13.51 2.85
C ALA A 185 11.78 14.16 1.53
N ASP A 186 12.11 13.50 0.42
CA ASP A 186 11.74 13.92 -0.92
C ASP A 186 10.73 12.93 -1.51
N VAL A 187 9.69 13.45 -2.17
CA VAL A 187 8.69 12.69 -2.92
C VAL A 187 8.68 13.21 -4.34
N LYS A 188 8.97 12.34 -5.31
CA LYS A 188 8.97 12.69 -6.73
C LYS A 188 8.00 11.82 -7.50
N LEU A 189 7.07 12.44 -8.25
CA LEU A 189 6.13 11.77 -9.11
C LEU A 189 6.33 12.24 -10.55
N GLU A 190 6.65 11.34 -11.46
CA GLU A 190 6.92 11.67 -12.85
C GLU A 190 6.49 10.56 -13.82
N ARG A 191 6.29 10.91 -15.08
CA ARG A 191 6.12 9.92 -16.16
C ARG A 191 7.47 9.31 -16.51
N ASP A 192 7.47 7.99 -16.70
CA ASP A 192 8.65 7.22 -17.06
C ASP A 192 8.27 6.08 -18.02
N ALA A 193 8.90 6.03 -19.19
CA ALA A 193 8.89 4.92 -20.16
C ALA A 193 7.55 4.18 -20.28
N GLY A 194 6.46 4.90 -20.58
CA GLY A 194 5.11 4.32 -20.77
C GLY A 194 4.34 4.06 -19.47
N GLY A 195 4.83 4.56 -18.34
CA GLY A 195 4.21 4.40 -17.03
C GLY A 195 4.35 5.63 -16.15
N LEU A 196 4.10 5.40 -14.89
CA LEU A 196 4.25 6.36 -13.81
C LEU A 196 5.30 5.87 -12.82
N SER A 197 6.17 6.77 -12.38
CA SER A 197 7.21 6.53 -11.38
C SER A 197 6.96 7.41 -10.16
N LEU A 198 6.99 6.79 -8.97
CA LEU A 198 7.00 7.47 -7.69
C LEU A 198 8.29 7.10 -6.94
N VAL A 199 9.03 8.09 -6.50
CA VAL A 199 10.22 7.91 -5.67
C VAL A 199 10.03 8.64 -4.36
N VAL A 200 10.27 7.94 -3.25
CA VAL A 200 10.31 8.53 -1.90
C VAL A 200 11.68 8.25 -1.32
N ALA A 201 12.38 9.30 -0.90
CA ALA A 201 13.73 9.20 -0.37
C ALA A 201 13.88 9.94 0.95
N ASP A 202 14.63 9.37 1.88
CA ASP A 202 15.11 10.00 3.10
C ASP A 202 16.63 9.86 3.21
N ALA A 203 17.27 10.82 3.87
CA ALA A 203 18.72 10.83 4.13
C ALA A 203 19.05 10.36 5.56
N GLY A 204 18.26 9.45 6.12
CA GLY A 204 18.38 9.02 7.50
C GLY A 204 19.32 7.84 7.74
N ALA A 205 19.06 7.10 8.82
CA ALA A 205 19.89 6.00 9.27
C ALA A 205 20.00 4.83 8.27
N GLY A 206 19.01 4.67 7.38
CA GLY A 206 18.94 3.52 6.49
C GLY A 206 18.87 2.18 7.24
N PHE A 207 18.87 1.10 6.49
CA PHE A 207 18.87 -0.27 7.01
C PHE A 207 19.46 -1.25 5.98
N ASP A 208 19.74 -2.48 6.39
CA ASP A 208 20.08 -3.57 5.48
C ASP A 208 18.79 -4.24 4.97
N PRO A 209 18.46 -4.13 3.67
CA PRO A 209 17.24 -4.72 3.11
C PRO A 209 17.22 -6.25 3.13
N GLU A 210 18.37 -6.90 3.24
CA GLU A 210 18.49 -8.37 3.28
C GLU A 210 18.42 -8.93 4.71
N ALA A 211 18.47 -8.06 5.72
CA ALA A 211 18.35 -8.49 7.11
C ALA A 211 16.97 -9.15 7.38
N PRO A 212 16.91 -10.25 8.15
CA PRO A 212 15.65 -10.96 8.43
C PRO A 212 14.56 -10.06 9.03
N ALA A 213 14.94 -9.07 9.84
CA ALA A 213 14.02 -8.09 10.42
C ALA A 213 13.39 -7.17 9.38
N ALA A 214 14.11 -6.80 8.32
CA ALA A 214 13.61 -5.98 7.22
C ALA A 214 12.64 -6.76 6.32
N LEU A 215 12.88 -8.05 6.12
CA LEU A 215 12.05 -8.94 5.31
C LEU A 215 10.71 -9.29 5.99
N SER A 216 10.62 -9.23 7.31
CA SER A 216 9.42 -9.53 8.09
C SER A 216 8.47 -8.33 8.22
N GLY A 217 8.83 -7.14 7.74
CA GLY A 217 8.00 -5.94 7.79
C GLY A 217 6.71 -6.09 6.96
N LEU A 218 5.55 -6.20 7.63
CA LEU A 218 4.23 -6.33 7.00
C LEU A 218 3.95 -5.18 6.01
N GLY A 219 4.44 -3.97 6.27
CA GLY A 219 4.23 -2.79 5.43
C GLY A 219 4.80 -2.96 4.01
N LEU A 220 6.08 -3.31 3.89
CA LEU A 220 6.76 -3.44 2.60
C LEU A 220 6.23 -4.61 1.77
N THR A 221 5.87 -5.71 2.42
CA THR A 221 5.25 -6.87 1.75
C THR A 221 3.87 -6.50 1.18
N SER A 222 3.04 -5.80 1.96
CA SER A 222 1.74 -5.31 1.52
C SER A 222 1.85 -4.35 0.33
N LEU A 223 2.85 -3.45 0.31
CA LEU A 223 3.10 -2.54 -0.81
C LEU A 223 3.47 -3.27 -2.10
N ARG A 224 4.32 -4.31 -2.01
CA ARG A 224 4.67 -5.14 -3.17
C ARG A 224 3.45 -5.84 -3.77
N GLU A 225 2.60 -6.42 -2.93
CA GLU A 225 1.39 -7.11 -3.39
C GLU A 225 0.39 -6.13 -4.04
N ARG A 226 0.19 -4.93 -3.45
CA ARG A 226 -0.67 -3.88 -4.05
C ARG A 226 -0.17 -3.44 -5.43
N LEU A 227 1.14 -3.19 -5.58
CA LEU A 227 1.70 -2.78 -6.86
C LEU A 227 1.58 -3.88 -7.93
N ARG A 228 1.69 -5.16 -7.55
CA ARG A 228 1.45 -6.27 -8.47
C ARG A 228 0.04 -6.29 -9.05
N LEU A 229 -0.96 -5.87 -8.28
CA LEU A 229 -2.35 -5.82 -8.74
C LEU A 229 -2.57 -4.80 -9.87
N VAL A 230 -1.75 -3.76 -9.92
CA VAL A 230 -1.73 -2.76 -11.00
C VAL A 230 -0.57 -3.01 -11.98
N GLN A 231 -0.07 -4.23 -12.06
CA GLN A 231 1.08 -4.62 -12.91
C GLN A 231 2.35 -3.78 -12.65
N GLY A 232 2.41 -3.19 -11.47
CA GLY A 232 3.53 -2.37 -11.02
C GLY A 232 4.64 -3.16 -10.34
N ARG A 233 5.72 -2.45 -10.00
CA ARG A 233 6.90 -2.98 -9.31
C ARG A 233 7.37 -2.02 -8.23
N LEU A 234 7.89 -2.58 -7.14
CA LEU A 234 8.50 -1.85 -6.03
C LEU A 234 9.98 -2.22 -5.94
N ALA A 235 10.83 -1.21 -5.87
CA ALA A 235 12.24 -1.36 -5.55
C ALA A 235 12.56 -0.55 -4.28
N ILE A 236 13.38 -1.13 -3.41
CA ILE A 236 13.83 -0.49 -2.17
C ILE A 236 15.35 -0.56 -2.17
N ARG A 237 15.98 0.60 -2.02
CA ARG A 237 17.42 0.74 -1.85
C ARG A 237 17.66 1.42 -0.52
N SER A 238 18.38 0.75 0.37
CA SER A 238 18.76 1.32 1.65
C SER A 238 20.15 0.82 2.02
N VAL A 239 20.92 1.69 2.64
CA VAL A 239 22.26 1.37 3.15
C VAL A 239 22.37 2.00 4.54
N PRO A 240 22.83 1.26 5.56
CA PRO A 240 23.07 1.83 6.89
C PRO A 240 23.90 3.11 6.83
N GLY A 241 23.40 4.19 7.43
CA GLY A 241 24.01 5.51 7.43
C GLY A 241 23.84 6.34 6.16
N ARG A 242 23.10 5.86 5.13
CA ARG A 242 22.91 6.58 3.87
C ARG A 242 21.45 6.80 3.48
N GLY A 243 20.52 6.49 4.38
CA GLY A 243 19.10 6.67 4.17
C GLY A 243 18.44 5.56 3.35
N THR A 244 17.19 5.82 2.93
CA THR A 244 16.36 4.88 2.20
C THR A 244 15.72 5.54 0.99
N THR A 245 15.66 4.81 -0.12
CA THR A 245 14.91 5.19 -1.32
C THR A 245 13.95 4.08 -1.68
N VAL A 246 12.67 4.41 -1.73
CA VAL A 246 11.57 3.53 -2.17
C VAL A 246 11.10 4.03 -3.53
N SER A 247 11.16 3.16 -4.55
CA SER A 247 10.73 3.47 -5.91
C SER A 247 9.60 2.54 -6.33
N ALA A 248 8.49 3.11 -6.77
CA ALA A 248 7.35 2.41 -7.33
C ALA A 248 7.17 2.80 -8.81
N TRP A 249 6.85 1.84 -9.65
CA TRP A 249 6.51 2.06 -11.05
C TRP A 249 5.25 1.26 -11.40
N ALA A 250 4.37 1.84 -12.23
CA ALA A 250 3.21 1.15 -12.77
C ALA A 250 2.91 1.67 -14.20
N PRO A 251 2.38 0.81 -15.11
CA PRO A 251 1.92 1.25 -16.41
C PRO A 251 0.70 2.17 -16.27
N LEU A 252 0.57 3.16 -17.15
CA LEU A 252 -0.62 4.02 -17.24
C LEU A 252 -1.70 3.43 -18.15
N GLU A 253 -1.30 2.59 -19.12
CA GLU A 253 -2.23 1.88 -19.97
C GLU A 253 -2.62 0.54 -19.32
N HIS A 254 -3.91 0.27 -19.23
CA HIS A 254 -4.39 -1.06 -18.86
C HIS A 254 -4.12 -1.97 -20.04
N ALA A 255 -3.37 -3.06 -19.84
CA ALA A 255 -3.43 -4.19 -20.75
C ALA A 255 -4.88 -4.70 -20.71
N SER A 256 -5.58 -4.50 -21.81
CA SER A 256 -6.95 -4.94 -22.07
C SER A 256 -7.09 -6.45 -21.91
#